data_d2ca84d536665ba9ccb98d3d97d36cff
#
_entry.id   d2ca84d536665ba9ccb98d3d97d36cff
#
_cell.length_a   1.000
_cell.length_b   1.000
_cell.length_c   1.000
_cell.angle_alpha   90.00
_cell.angle_beta   90.00
_cell.angle_gamma   90.00
#
_symmetry.space_group_name_H-M   'P 1'
#
loop_
_entity.id
_entity.type
_entity.pdbx_description
1 polymer ?
#
loop_
_entity_poly.entity_id
_entity_poly.type
_entity_poly.pdbx_seq_one_letter_code
_entity_poly.pdbx_strand_id
1 'polypeptide(L)'
;MTAFDRLPLPAEPQTPHDRLRCRTEAAVAERGEAAVAGLAVRLMTGAATPDDVTSGAARALTGDDGDLSPAATGALALMHAWHRSALPALTGALTAPEADVRSAAHLVLASRAGSLRRDAAVDRALVDAVRAGCADPDPEVRASAASALGALARPEDLESALPVLTGMVMDVDADLAAAAELALEQLAIRLDRPGLRVSLEG
;
A
#
# COMPACT_ATOMS: atom_id res chain seq x y z
N MET A 1 11.87 42.42 -3.48
CA MET A 1 10.89 41.55 -4.16
C MET A 1 11.65 40.33 -4.60
N THR A 2 11.59 39.28 -3.78
CA THR A 2 12.40 38.08 -3.90
C THR A 2 11.67 37.03 -4.75
N ALA A 3 12.44 36.32 -5.58
CA ALA A 3 11.99 35.36 -6.60
C ALA A 3 11.31 34.07 -6.07
N PHE A 4 10.66 34.11 -4.91
CA PHE A 4 9.96 32.98 -4.29
C PHE A 4 8.45 32.91 -4.57
N ASP A 5 7.95 33.79 -5.44
CA ASP A 5 6.50 34.03 -5.54
C ASP A 5 5.77 33.29 -6.65
N ARG A 6 6.28 32.20 -7.17
CA ARG A 6 5.50 31.27 -8.01
C ARG A 6 6.05 29.85 -7.92
N LEU A 7 5.75 29.16 -6.81
CA LEU A 7 5.64 27.70 -6.94
C LEU A 7 4.55 27.43 -7.99
N PRO A 8 4.83 26.60 -9.02
CA PRO A 8 3.80 26.25 -9.98
C PRO A 8 2.63 25.64 -9.21
N LEU A 9 1.41 26.07 -9.56
CA LEU A 9 0.20 25.43 -9.07
C LEU A 9 0.36 23.91 -9.26
N PRO A 10 -0.03 23.08 -8.28
CA PRO A 10 0.06 21.66 -8.45
C PRO A 10 -0.64 21.29 -9.76
N ALA A 11 0.04 20.52 -10.60
CA ALA A 11 -0.52 20.02 -11.83
C ALA A 11 -1.85 19.32 -11.53
N GLU A 12 -2.85 19.48 -12.40
CA GLU A 12 -4.12 18.76 -12.25
C GLU A 12 -3.84 17.26 -12.06
N PRO A 13 -4.53 16.57 -11.15
CA PRO A 13 -4.30 15.17 -10.87
C PRO A 13 -4.57 14.33 -12.13
N GLN A 14 -3.50 13.74 -12.68
CA GLN A 14 -3.57 13.08 -14.00
C GLN A 14 -3.86 11.59 -13.91
N THR A 15 -3.49 10.97 -12.79
CA THR A 15 -3.72 9.53 -12.58
C THR A 15 -4.87 9.28 -11.59
N PRO A 16 -5.51 8.10 -11.63
CA PRO A 16 -6.49 7.69 -10.62
C PRO A 16 -5.94 7.82 -9.20
N HIS A 17 -4.67 7.47 -9.02
CA HIS A 17 -3.98 7.57 -7.73
C HIS A 17 -3.81 9.02 -7.26
N ASP A 18 -3.44 9.94 -8.15
CA ASP A 18 -3.34 11.37 -7.81
C ASP A 18 -4.71 11.94 -7.45
N ARG A 19 -5.76 11.56 -8.17
CA ARG A 19 -7.13 11.97 -7.87
C ARG A 19 -7.58 11.48 -6.49
N LEU A 20 -7.30 10.21 -6.17
CA LEU A 20 -7.61 9.65 -4.86
C LEU A 20 -6.85 10.37 -3.75
N ARG A 21 -5.54 10.63 -3.94
CA ARG A 21 -4.74 11.39 -2.99
C ARG A 21 -5.36 12.75 -2.71
N CYS A 22 -5.65 13.56 -3.75
CA CYS A 22 -6.25 14.88 -3.57
C CYS A 22 -7.60 14.82 -2.86
N ARG A 23 -8.46 13.85 -3.19
CA ARG A 23 -9.76 13.65 -2.52
C ARG A 23 -9.57 13.29 -1.05
N THR A 24 -8.63 12.39 -0.76
CA THR A 24 -8.35 11.97 0.61
C THR A 24 -7.78 13.11 1.45
N GLU A 25 -6.83 13.87 0.92
CA GLU A 25 -6.26 15.04 1.60
C GLU A 25 -7.32 16.12 1.88
N ALA A 26 -8.22 16.37 0.93
CA ALA A 26 -9.35 17.29 1.12
C ALA A 26 -10.31 16.80 2.21
N ALA A 27 -10.64 15.51 2.22
CA ALA A 27 -11.48 14.91 3.24
C ALA A 27 -10.82 14.95 4.63
N VAL A 28 -9.50 14.75 4.71
CA VAL A 28 -8.72 14.88 5.96
C VAL A 28 -8.74 16.29 6.48
N ALA A 29 -8.60 17.28 5.60
CA ALA A 29 -8.66 18.69 6.00
C ALA A 29 -10.04 19.09 6.55
N GLU A 30 -11.12 18.50 6.03
CA GLU A 30 -12.49 18.77 6.47
C GLU A 30 -12.87 18.00 7.75
N ARG A 31 -12.50 16.74 7.86
CA ARG A 31 -13.07 15.77 8.85
C ARG A 31 -12.05 15.25 9.85
N GLY A 32 -10.77 15.47 9.61
CA GLY A 32 -9.67 14.91 10.39
C GLY A 32 -9.28 13.50 9.96
N GLU A 33 -8.01 13.18 10.15
CA GLU A 33 -7.36 11.95 9.66
C GLU A 33 -8.02 10.68 10.21
N ALA A 34 -8.31 10.62 11.51
CA ALA A 34 -8.91 9.44 12.13
C ALA A 34 -10.34 9.13 11.61
N ALA A 35 -11.13 10.18 11.32
CA ALA A 35 -12.48 10.01 10.77
C ALA A 35 -12.42 9.47 9.34
N VAL A 36 -11.51 10.00 8.52
CA VAL A 36 -11.31 9.56 7.13
C VAL A 36 -10.73 8.13 7.11
N ALA A 37 -9.76 7.80 7.96
CA ALA A 37 -9.25 6.44 8.09
C ALA A 37 -10.36 5.45 8.51
N GLY A 38 -11.25 5.84 9.42
CA GLY A 38 -12.41 5.03 9.80
C GLY A 38 -13.38 4.79 8.64
N LEU A 39 -13.67 5.82 7.84
CA LEU A 39 -14.48 5.69 6.62
C LEU A 39 -13.80 4.79 5.59
N ALA A 40 -12.51 4.97 5.37
CA ALA A 40 -11.70 4.15 4.46
C ALA A 40 -11.78 2.66 4.83
N VAL A 41 -11.67 2.33 6.12
CA VAL A 41 -11.84 0.97 6.63
C VAL A 41 -13.26 0.44 6.35
N ARG A 42 -14.31 1.25 6.58
CA ARG A 42 -15.69 0.80 6.32
C ARG A 42 -15.95 0.56 4.83
N LEU A 43 -15.40 1.39 3.95
CA LEU A 43 -15.46 1.17 2.50
C LEU A 43 -14.74 -0.13 2.12
N MET A 44 -13.50 -0.32 2.60
CA MET A 44 -12.68 -1.49 2.32
C MET A 44 -13.35 -2.79 2.76
N THR A 45 -14.05 -2.78 3.89
CA THR A 45 -14.69 -3.97 4.46
C THR A 45 -16.16 -4.15 4.05
N GLY A 46 -16.69 -3.27 3.21
CA GLY A 46 -18.12 -3.28 2.83
C GLY A 46 -19.06 -2.89 3.97
N ALA A 47 -18.54 -2.30 5.05
CA ALA A 47 -19.31 -1.89 6.23
C ALA A 47 -19.72 -0.41 6.20
N ALA A 48 -19.72 0.23 5.00
CA ALA A 48 -20.18 1.60 4.84
C ALA A 48 -21.63 1.74 5.31
N THR A 49 -21.90 2.76 6.14
CA THR A 49 -23.20 3.00 6.72
C THR A 49 -24.10 3.82 5.78
N PRO A 50 -25.43 3.80 5.95
CA PRO A 50 -26.32 4.72 5.22
C PRO A 50 -25.91 6.19 5.39
N ASP A 51 -25.40 6.57 6.57
CA ASP A 51 -24.93 7.94 6.83
C ASP A 51 -23.67 8.29 6.02
N ASP A 52 -22.75 7.34 5.80
CA ASP A 52 -21.56 7.55 4.95
C ASP A 52 -21.98 7.88 3.52
N VAL A 53 -23.07 7.25 3.03
CA VAL A 53 -23.62 7.46 1.69
C VAL A 53 -24.40 8.76 1.62
N THR A 54 -25.34 8.99 2.56
CA THR A 54 -26.25 10.16 2.53
C THR A 54 -25.54 11.47 2.82
N SER A 55 -24.49 11.45 3.66
CA SER A 55 -23.65 12.63 3.91
C SER A 55 -22.69 12.95 2.77
N GLY A 56 -22.63 12.12 1.72
CA GLY A 56 -21.67 12.25 0.63
C GLY A 56 -20.22 11.91 1.00
N ALA A 57 -19.97 11.43 2.22
CA ALA A 57 -18.63 11.13 2.67
C ALA A 57 -17.98 10.00 1.85
N ALA A 58 -18.71 8.94 1.58
CA ALA A 58 -18.25 7.84 0.73
C ALA A 58 -17.91 8.36 -0.67
N ARG A 59 -18.80 9.15 -1.30
CA ARG A 59 -18.59 9.72 -2.62
C ARG A 59 -17.40 10.70 -2.66
N ALA A 60 -17.16 11.44 -1.58
CA ALA A 60 -16.02 12.34 -1.49
C ALA A 60 -14.68 11.59 -1.61
N LEU A 61 -14.60 10.34 -1.13
CA LEU A 61 -13.42 9.49 -1.31
C LEU A 61 -13.43 8.75 -2.65
N THR A 62 -14.54 8.09 -3.00
CA THR A 62 -14.60 7.23 -4.20
C THR A 62 -14.58 8.04 -5.50
N GLY A 63 -15.11 9.26 -5.49
CA GLY A 63 -15.31 10.06 -6.70
C GLY A 63 -16.42 9.48 -7.58
N ASP A 64 -16.53 10.00 -8.81
CA ASP A 64 -17.52 9.60 -9.80
C ASP A 64 -16.91 8.89 -11.01
N ASP A 65 -15.59 8.76 -11.03
CA ASP A 65 -14.78 8.28 -12.15
C ASP A 65 -14.85 6.75 -12.33
N GLY A 66 -15.22 6.00 -11.28
CA GLY A 66 -15.39 4.54 -11.36
C GLY A 66 -14.11 3.75 -11.64
N ASP A 67 -12.95 4.39 -11.53
CA ASP A 67 -11.64 3.80 -11.86
C ASP A 67 -11.26 2.63 -10.93
N LEU A 68 -11.76 2.63 -9.70
CA LEU A 68 -11.46 1.65 -8.66
C LEU A 68 -12.75 1.20 -7.97
N SER A 69 -12.77 -0.04 -7.48
CA SER A 69 -13.87 -0.47 -6.61
C SER A 69 -13.91 0.37 -5.32
N PRO A 70 -15.09 0.57 -4.70
CA PRO A 70 -15.17 1.28 -3.42
C PRO A 70 -14.27 0.66 -2.34
N ALA A 71 -14.11 -0.66 -2.35
CA ALA A 71 -13.28 -1.38 -1.40
C ALA A 71 -11.79 -1.12 -1.64
N ALA A 72 -11.31 -1.19 -2.88
CA ALA A 72 -9.94 -0.85 -3.23
C ALA A 72 -9.64 0.64 -2.98
N THR A 73 -10.60 1.52 -3.30
CA THR A 73 -10.50 2.96 -2.98
C THR A 73 -10.35 3.18 -1.47
N GLY A 74 -11.15 2.50 -0.65
CA GLY A 74 -11.05 2.55 0.80
C GLY A 74 -9.69 2.06 1.28
N ALA A 75 -9.19 0.94 0.77
CA ALA A 75 -7.85 0.47 1.10
C ALA A 75 -6.79 1.53 0.76
N LEU A 76 -6.72 1.98 -0.49
CA LEU A 76 -5.70 2.93 -0.97
C LEU A 76 -5.78 4.30 -0.26
N ALA A 77 -6.96 4.75 0.16
CA ALA A 77 -7.11 5.99 0.93
C ALA A 77 -6.29 5.96 2.24
N LEU A 78 -6.05 4.77 2.82
CA LEU A 78 -5.20 4.60 4.00
C LEU A 78 -3.71 4.95 3.76
N MET A 79 -3.29 5.09 2.50
CA MET A 79 -1.96 5.65 2.17
C MET A 79 -1.86 7.14 2.54
N HIS A 80 -2.97 7.87 2.58
CA HIS A 80 -3.02 9.32 2.77
C HIS A 80 -3.76 9.73 4.05
N ALA A 81 -4.60 8.85 4.60
CA ALA A 81 -5.29 9.04 5.87
C ALA A 81 -5.06 7.80 6.75
N TRP A 82 -4.18 7.91 7.73
CA TRP A 82 -3.76 6.75 8.53
C TRP A 82 -4.16 6.89 10.00
N HIS A 83 -4.76 5.84 10.52
CA HIS A 83 -4.91 5.65 11.95
C HIS A 83 -4.59 4.18 12.30
N ARG A 84 -3.88 3.94 13.40
CA ARG A 84 -3.42 2.59 13.78
C ARG A 84 -4.52 1.56 13.91
N SER A 85 -5.75 1.98 14.21
CA SER A 85 -6.93 1.09 14.29
C SER A 85 -7.32 0.48 12.93
N ALA A 86 -6.77 0.98 11.81
CA ALA A 86 -7.00 0.41 10.49
C ALA A 86 -6.18 -0.88 10.24
N LEU A 87 -5.10 -1.11 11.00
CA LEU A 87 -4.18 -2.23 10.75
C LEU A 87 -4.86 -3.60 10.78
N PRO A 88 -5.74 -3.95 11.74
CA PRO A 88 -6.41 -5.26 11.74
C PRO A 88 -7.28 -5.48 10.49
N ALA A 89 -8.03 -4.45 10.07
CA ALA A 89 -8.85 -4.52 8.86
C ALA A 89 -7.98 -4.63 7.60
N LEU A 90 -6.87 -3.88 7.54
CA LEU A 90 -5.92 -3.94 6.44
C LEU A 90 -5.24 -5.31 6.35
N THR A 91 -4.87 -5.91 7.49
CA THR A 91 -4.34 -7.28 7.53
C THR A 91 -5.39 -8.31 7.05
N GLY A 92 -6.65 -8.14 7.42
CA GLY A 92 -7.75 -8.97 6.92
C GLY A 92 -7.95 -8.84 5.40
N ALA A 93 -7.73 -7.65 4.84
CA ALA A 93 -7.86 -7.38 3.42
C ALA A 93 -6.80 -8.10 2.55
N LEU A 94 -5.71 -8.58 3.14
CA LEU A 94 -4.70 -9.40 2.41
C LEU A 94 -5.27 -10.73 1.88
N THR A 95 -6.41 -11.17 2.41
CA THR A 95 -7.10 -12.39 1.99
C THR A 95 -8.50 -12.10 1.43
N ALA A 96 -8.78 -10.84 1.04
CA ALA A 96 -10.05 -10.47 0.41
C ALA A 96 -10.30 -11.27 -0.88
N PRO A 97 -11.56 -11.55 -1.24
CA PRO A 97 -11.86 -12.26 -2.49
C PRO A 97 -11.41 -11.48 -3.73
N GLU A 98 -11.52 -10.16 -3.72
CA GLU A 98 -11.17 -9.28 -4.83
C GLU A 98 -9.65 -9.02 -4.88
N ALA A 99 -9.03 -9.23 -6.04
CA ALA A 99 -7.59 -9.07 -6.22
C ALA A 99 -7.15 -7.61 -6.05
N ASP A 100 -7.94 -6.64 -6.52
CA ASP A 100 -7.68 -5.21 -6.39
C ASP A 100 -7.62 -4.76 -4.91
N VAL A 101 -8.44 -5.35 -4.05
CA VAL A 101 -8.42 -5.09 -2.60
C VAL A 101 -7.17 -5.70 -1.95
N ARG A 102 -6.79 -6.94 -2.34
CA ARG A 102 -5.57 -7.57 -1.83
C ARG A 102 -4.31 -6.79 -2.25
N SER A 103 -4.23 -6.40 -3.54
CA SER A 103 -3.13 -5.59 -4.06
C SER A 103 -3.05 -4.25 -3.33
N ALA A 104 -4.17 -3.53 -3.20
CA ALA A 104 -4.24 -2.28 -2.47
C ALA A 104 -3.77 -2.41 -1.01
N ALA A 105 -4.16 -3.49 -0.32
CA ALA A 105 -3.72 -3.74 1.05
C ALA A 105 -2.20 -3.89 1.16
N HIS A 106 -1.57 -4.64 0.25
CA HIS A 106 -0.11 -4.77 0.20
C HIS A 106 0.58 -3.42 -0.08
N LEU A 107 0.08 -2.62 -1.03
CA LEU A 107 0.62 -1.30 -1.34
C LEU A 107 0.56 -0.35 -0.13
N VAL A 108 -0.54 -0.37 0.60
CA VAL A 108 -0.68 0.44 1.83
C VAL A 108 0.31 0.00 2.89
N LEU A 109 0.47 -1.30 3.11
CA LEU A 109 1.45 -1.85 4.05
C LEU A 109 2.88 -1.45 3.66
N ALA A 110 3.24 -1.51 2.38
CA ALA A 110 4.53 -1.05 1.88
C ALA A 110 4.74 0.44 2.17
N SER A 111 3.77 1.27 1.84
CA SER A 111 3.84 2.73 2.03
C SER A 111 3.92 3.11 3.51
N ARG A 112 3.27 2.37 4.39
CA ARG A 112 3.24 2.61 5.85
C ARG A 112 4.32 1.88 6.63
N ALA A 113 5.14 1.07 5.98
CA ALA A 113 6.14 0.23 6.62
C ALA A 113 7.05 0.99 7.61
N GLY A 114 7.45 2.22 7.26
CA GLY A 114 8.28 3.07 8.13
C GLY A 114 7.59 3.42 9.45
N SER A 115 6.30 3.78 9.45
CA SER A 115 5.54 4.06 10.66
C SER A 115 5.23 2.78 11.43
N LEU A 116 4.79 1.73 10.74
CA LEU A 116 4.49 0.43 11.37
C LEU A 116 5.69 -0.14 12.13
N ARG A 117 6.91 -0.03 11.58
CA ARG A 117 8.12 -0.47 12.28
C ARG A 117 8.45 0.39 13.49
N ARG A 118 8.29 1.71 13.40
CA ARG A 118 8.50 2.60 14.56
C ARG A 118 7.54 2.32 15.70
N ASP A 119 6.32 1.97 15.36
CA ASP A 119 5.25 1.68 16.34
C ASP A 119 5.31 0.23 16.85
N ALA A 120 6.35 -0.54 16.48
CA ALA A 120 6.50 -1.97 16.77
C ALA A 120 5.24 -2.80 16.37
N ALA A 121 4.53 -2.35 15.34
CA ALA A 121 3.30 -3.00 14.84
C ALA A 121 3.60 -4.09 13.79
N VAL A 122 4.87 -4.27 13.41
CA VAL A 122 5.29 -5.33 12.49
C VAL A 122 5.70 -6.54 13.32
N ASP A 123 4.83 -7.50 13.39
CA ASP A 123 5.10 -8.81 13.97
C ASP A 123 5.35 -9.88 12.88
N ARG A 124 5.70 -11.08 13.32
CA ARG A 124 5.96 -12.20 12.41
C ARG A 124 4.70 -12.60 11.63
N ALA A 125 3.54 -12.55 12.26
CA ALA A 125 2.28 -12.94 11.62
C ALA A 125 1.94 -12.02 10.44
N LEU A 126 2.16 -10.70 10.59
CA LEU A 126 1.99 -9.75 9.51
C LEU A 126 2.97 -10.02 8.35
N VAL A 127 4.26 -10.25 8.65
CA VAL A 127 5.27 -10.55 7.61
C VAL A 127 4.94 -11.87 6.90
N ASP A 128 4.51 -12.90 7.62
CA ASP A 128 4.10 -14.18 7.03
C ASP A 128 2.86 -14.02 6.15
N ALA A 129 1.88 -13.19 6.55
CA ALA A 129 0.70 -12.90 5.74
C ALA A 129 1.07 -12.17 4.44
N VAL A 130 1.95 -11.16 4.52
CA VAL A 130 2.46 -10.45 3.33
C VAL A 130 3.25 -11.40 2.42
N ARG A 131 4.11 -12.25 2.98
CA ARG A 131 4.89 -13.24 2.24
C ARG A 131 3.98 -14.24 1.50
N ALA A 132 2.84 -14.63 2.09
CA ALA A 132 1.87 -15.50 1.42
C ALA A 132 1.30 -14.85 0.15
N GLY A 133 1.13 -13.52 0.11
CA GLY A 133 0.70 -12.78 -1.07
C GLY A 133 1.66 -12.87 -2.26
N CYS A 134 2.94 -13.19 -2.03
CA CYS A 134 3.90 -13.41 -3.13
C CYS A 134 3.59 -14.69 -3.95
N ALA A 135 2.68 -15.53 -3.48
CA ALA A 135 2.19 -16.72 -4.21
C ALA A 135 0.71 -16.56 -4.65
N ASP A 136 0.19 -15.35 -4.66
CA ASP A 136 -1.19 -15.08 -5.12
C ASP A 136 -1.38 -15.46 -6.58
N PRO A 137 -2.57 -15.97 -6.98
CA PRO A 137 -2.86 -16.26 -8.40
C PRO A 137 -2.78 -15.01 -9.28
N ASP A 138 -3.09 -13.84 -8.75
CA ASP A 138 -3.06 -12.57 -9.47
C ASP A 138 -1.64 -11.97 -9.47
N PRO A 139 -1.06 -11.63 -10.64
CA PRO A 139 0.30 -11.11 -10.75
C PRO A 139 0.47 -9.73 -10.10
N GLU A 140 -0.55 -8.87 -10.13
CA GLU A 140 -0.50 -7.55 -9.52
C GLU A 140 -0.45 -7.65 -7.99
N VAL A 141 -1.17 -8.63 -7.41
CA VAL A 141 -1.08 -8.94 -5.99
C VAL A 141 0.31 -9.44 -5.63
N ARG A 142 0.89 -10.35 -6.44
CA ARG A 142 2.27 -10.82 -6.20
C ARG A 142 3.29 -9.69 -6.21
N ALA A 143 3.21 -8.77 -7.18
CA ALA A 143 4.13 -7.63 -7.29
C ALA A 143 3.99 -6.67 -6.11
N SER A 144 2.76 -6.34 -5.70
CA SER A 144 2.51 -5.49 -4.54
C SER A 144 2.94 -6.16 -3.23
N ALA A 145 2.77 -7.49 -3.10
CA ALA A 145 3.23 -8.27 -1.96
C ALA A 145 4.76 -8.31 -1.86
N ALA A 146 5.48 -8.45 -3.00
CA ALA A 146 6.94 -8.34 -3.02
C ALA A 146 7.42 -6.99 -2.50
N SER A 147 6.81 -5.90 -2.97
CA SER A 147 7.10 -4.54 -2.50
C SER A 147 6.86 -4.40 -0.99
N ALA A 148 5.73 -4.93 -0.48
CA ALA A 148 5.42 -4.90 0.94
C ALA A 148 6.40 -5.74 1.77
N LEU A 149 6.79 -6.92 1.27
CA LEU A 149 7.76 -7.78 1.93
C LEU A 149 9.13 -7.10 2.04
N GLY A 150 9.62 -6.49 0.94
CA GLY A 150 10.85 -5.69 0.94
C GLY A 150 10.83 -4.54 1.93
N ALA A 151 9.67 -3.89 2.08
CA ALA A 151 9.51 -2.77 3.00
C ALA A 151 9.36 -3.19 4.47
N LEU A 152 8.73 -4.33 4.77
CA LEU A 152 8.37 -4.75 6.14
C LEU A 152 9.36 -5.73 6.76
N ALA A 153 9.94 -6.67 5.98
CA ALA A 153 10.76 -7.74 6.52
C ALA A 153 11.91 -7.20 7.38
N ARG A 154 12.11 -7.82 8.54
CA ARG A 154 13.13 -7.49 9.54
C ARG A 154 14.36 -8.41 9.36
N PRO A 155 15.47 -8.17 10.03
CA PRO A 155 16.63 -9.06 9.96
C PRO A 155 16.31 -10.54 10.25
N GLU A 156 15.41 -10.78 11.20
CA GLU A 156 14.97 -12.13 11.59
C GLU A 156 14.05 -12.80 10.57
N ASP A 157 13.47 -12.05 9.65
CA ASP A 157 12.57 -12.57 8.62
C ASP A 157 13.30 -12.92 7.31
N LEU A 158 14.62 -12.58 7.20
CA LEU A 158 15.40 -12.74 5.97
C LEU A 158 15.47 -14.19 5.48
N GLU A 159 15.60 -15.16 6.38
CA GLU A 159 15.68 -16.58 6.03
C GLU A 159 14.44 -17.03 5.22
N SER A 160 13.27 -16.49 5.52
CA SER A 160 12.02 -16.81 4.85
C SER A 160 11.69 -15.87 3.68
N ALA A 161 12.13 -14.61 3.71
CA ALA A 161 11.81 -13.61 2.69
C ALA A 161 12.73 -13.72 1.45
N LEU A 162 14.04 -13.94 1.65
CA LEU A 162 15.01 -13.94 0.54
C LEU A 162 14.73 -15.01 -0.52
N PRO A 163 14.45 -16.29 -0.17
CA PRO A 163 14.17 -17.30 -1.20
C PRO A 163 12.96 -16.94 -2.07
N VAL A 164 11.93 -16.32 -1.47
CA VAL A 164 10.72 -15.90 -2.18
C VAL A 164 11.06 -14.78 -3.15
N LEU A 165 11.67 -13.68 -2.68
CA LEU A 165 12.01 -12.55 -3.54
C LEU A 165 13.02 -12.93 -4.63
N THR A 166 14.04 -13.72 -4.32
CA THR A 166 15.01 -14.18 -5.31
C THR A 166 14.36 -15.07 -6.37
N GLY A 167 13.40 -15.92 -5.97
CA GLY A 167 12.63 -16.74 -6.93
C GLY A 167 11.80 -15.87 -7.87
N MET A 168 11.21 -14.78 -7.38
CA MET A 168 10.39 -13.86 -8.18
C MET A 168 11.21 -13.02 -9.17
N VAL A 169 12.49 -12.74 -8.89
CA VAL A 169 13.40 -12.06 -9.85
C VAL A 169 13.56 -12.86 -11.15
N MET A 170 13.40 -14.18 -11.08
CA MET A 170 13.51 -15.08 -12.23
C MET A 170 12.17 -15.34 -12.93
N ASP A 171 11.11 -14.61 -12.56
CA ASP A 171 9.80 -14.77 -13.18
C ASP A 171 9.80 -14.28 -14.63
N VAL A 172 8.96 -14.88 -15.47
CA VAL A 172 8.80 -14.49 -16.87
C VAL A 172 8.04 -13.18 -17.01
N ASP A 173 7.31 -12.78 -16.00
CA ASP A 173 6.63 -11.49 -15.90
C ASP A 173 7.65 -10.41 -15.48
N ALA A 174 7.98 -9.53 -16.41
CA ALA A 174 9.00 -8.49 -16.21
C ALA A 174 8.62 -7.49 -15.09
N ASP A 175 7.34 -7.19 -14.93
CA ASP A 175 6.87 -6.25 -13.89
C ASP A 175 7.02 -6.89 -12.51
N LEU A 176 6.72 -8.18 -12.39
CA LEU A 176 6.92 -8.95 -11.18
C LEU A 176 8.40 -9.09 -10.83
N ALA A 177 9.24 -9.41 -11.81
CA ALA A 177 10.69 -9.49 -11.62
C ALA A 177 11.26 -8.15 -11.14
N ALA A 178 10.88 -7.04 -11.79
CA ALA A 178 11.30 -5.70 -11.40
C ALA A 178 10.83 -5.31 -9.98
N ALA A 179 9.60 -5.68 -9.59
CA ALA A 179 9.11 -5.45 -8.24
C ALA A 179 9.93 -6.21 -7.19
N ALA A 180 10.33 -7.44 -7.49
CA ALA A 180 11.15 -8.26 -6.61
C ALA A 180 12.59 -7.73 -6.50
N GLU A 181 13.21 -7.30 -7.59
CA GLU A 181 14.53 -6.64 -7.59
C GLU A 181 14.52 -5.39 -6.72
N LEU A 182 13.52 -4.53 -6.91
CA LEU A 182 13.36 -3.32 -6.11
C LEU A 182 13.15 -3.64 -4.62
N ALA A 183 12.41 -4.69 -4.30
CA ALA A 183 12.21 -5.15 -2.93
C ALA A 183 13.52 -5.62 -2.29
N LEU A 184 14.35 -6.37 -3.02
CA LEU A 184 15.69 -6.79 -2.56
C LEU A 184 16.63 -5.60 -2.37
N GLU A 185 16.59 -4.62 -3.27
CA GLU A 185 17.37 -3.38 -3.13
C GLU A 185 16.96 -2.59 -1.88
N GLN A 186 15.66 -2.45 -1.65
CA GLN A 186 15.13 -1.79 -0.44
C GLN A 186 15.59 -2.52 0.82
N LEU A 187 15.57 -3.85 0.84
CA LEU A 187 16.09 -4.65 1.94
C LEU A 187 17.58 -4.42 2.15
N ALA A 188 18.38 -4.44 1.07
CA ALA A 188 19.81 -4.23 1.10
C ALA A 188 20.18 -2.87 1.73
N ILE A 189 19.51 -1.81 1.28
CA ILE A 189 19.71 -0.44 1.79
C ILE A 189 19.30 -0.35 3.26
N ARG A 190 18.10 -0.82 3.57
CA ARG A 190 17.48 -0.65 4.89
C ARG A 190 18.20 -1.45 5.99
N LEU A 191 18.74 -2.60 5.65
CA LEU A 191 19.43 -3.48 6.58
C LEU A 191 20.96 -3.32 6.53
N ASP A 192 21.47 -2.39 5.72
CA ASP A 192 22.90 -2.19 5.46
C ASP A 192 23.60 -3.51 5.04
N ARG A 193 22.98 -4.23 4.10
CA ARG A 193 23.47 -5.51 3.57
C ARG A 193 23.58 -5.47 2.05
N PRO A 194 24.63 -4.88 1.48
CA PRO A 194 24.77 -4.72 0.03
C PRO A 194 24.80 -6.06 -0.73
N GLY A 195 25.18 -7.15 -0.08
CA GLY A 195 25.15 -8.49 -0.69
C GLY A 195 23.76 -9.06 -0.97
N LEU A 196 22.66 -8.37 -0.56
CA LEU A 196 21.31 -8.75 -0.93
C LEU A 196 20.88 -8.21 -2.31
N ARG A 197 21.65 -7.30 -2.89
CA ARG A 197 21.40 -6.81 -4.24
C ARG A 197 21.61 -7.94 -5.23
N VAL A 198 20.70 -8.08 -6.17
CA VAL A 198 20.92 -8.99 -7.29
C VAL A 198 22.02 -8.38 -8.14
N SER A 199 23.17 -9.03 -8.24
CA SER A 199 24.20 -8.64 -9.20
C SER A 199 23.69 -9.02 -10.58
N LEU A 200 23.22 -8.06 -11.37
CA LEU A 200 22.85 -8.22 -12.77
C LEU A 200 24.11 -8.38 -13.68
N GLU A 201 25.26 -8.65 -13.11
CA GLU A 201 26.50 -8.95 -13.83
C GLU A 201 26.58 -10.45 -14.09
N GLY A 202 25.97 -10.87 -15.18
CA GLY A 202 26.08 -12.19 -15.76
C GLY A 202 26.18 -12.12 -17.26
#